data_468eb4f1d9ec6f0f82cd9c6239fca454
#
_entry.id   468eb4f1d9ec6f0f82cd9c6239fca454
#
_cell.length_a   1.000
_cell.length_b   1.000
_cell.length_c   1.000
_cell.angle_alpha   90.00
_cell.angle_beta   90.00
_cell.angle_gamma   90.00
#
_symmetry.space_group_name_H-M   'P 1'
#
loop_
_entity.id
_entity.type
_entity.pdbx_description
1 polymer ?
#
loop_
_entity_poly.entity_id
_entity_poly.type
_entity_poly.pdbx_seq_one_letter_code
_entity_poly.pdbx_strand_id
1 'polypeptide(L)'
;INEKLFSLPFDKAVEFFEETLRNKIRKENYAGFKSIIAYRTGLKIICNEDLARNDFLDEEMEWFGRKAKGFRDYLFCKTMEIAKELDVPFQVHTGAGDRDIKLELSRPSYLTDLVRKYEGKIVLVHAGFPYHRESAWMAYLFPSVYLDVSQVFPFATTAGKDVLREVLQISPINKVMYGSDTFELPEIAWVSAKLFRKYITEVAEEMEREEIIDDKEKVIKMVAEENASKLY
;
A
#
# COMPACT_ATOMS: atom_id res chain seq x y z
N ILE A 1 22.07 2.13 3.71
CA ILE A 1 21.54 3.36 3.05
C ILE A 1 21.54 4.51 4.05
N ASN A 2 21.03 4.32 5.28
CA ASN A 2 20.76 5.39 6.23
C ASN A 2 22.03 6.18 6.65
N GLU A 3 23.09 5.52 7.12
CA GLU A 3 24.31 6.21 7.56
C GLU A 3 24.96 7.00 6.43
N LYS A 4 25.01 6.44 5.22
CA LYS A 4 25.56 7.12 4.05
C LYS A 4 24.71 8.29 3.60
N LEU A 5 23.38 8.17 3.66
CA LEU A 5 22.45 9.22 3.24
C LEU A 5 22.63 10.49 4.08
N PHE A 6 22.75 10.34 5.40
CA PHE A 6 22.90 11.49 6.31
C PHE A 6 24.32 12.07 6.41
N SER A 7 25.31 11.41 5.83
CA SER A 7 26.67 11.96 5.72
C SER A 7 26.85 12.88 4.50
N LEU A 8 25.85 13.00 3.63
CA LEU A 8 25.90 13.79 2.41
C LEU A 8 25.15 15.12 2.58
N PRO A 9 25.50 16.17 1.79
CA PRO A 9 24.64 17.34 1.64
C PRO A 9 23.27 16.95 1.08
N PHE A 10 22.21 17.70 1.41
CA PHE A 10 20.83 17.38 1.06
C PHE A 10 20.63 16.93 -0.39
N ASP A 11 21.11 17.74 -1.37
CA ASP A 11 20.92 17.41 -2.79
C ASP A 11 21.59 16.09 -3.17
N LYS A 12 22.80 15.83 -2.62
CA LYS A 12 23.52 14.58 -2.84
C LYS A 12 22.86 13.39 -2.13
N ALA A 13 22.23 13.63 -0.99
CA ALA A 13 21.47 12.61 -0.28
C ALA A 13 20.21 12.20 -1.07
N VAL A 14 19.49 13.17 -1.64
CA VAL A 14 18.34 12.91 -2.49
C VAL A 14 18.77 12.19 -3.77
N GLU A 15 19.79 12.65 -4.48
CA GLU A 15 20.33 11.99 -5.67
C GLU A 15 20.74 10.54 -5.38
N PHE A 16 21.47 10.31 -4.29
CA PHE A 16 21.85 8.96 -3.86
C PHE A 16 20.66 8.06 -3.56
N PHE A 17 19.61 8.61 -2.90
CA PHE A 17 18.37 7.89 -2.64
C PHE A 17 17.68 7.47 -3.94
N GLU A 18 17.49 8.41 -4.87
CA GLU A 18 16.84 8.17 -6.16
C GLU A 18 17.58 7.14 -7.00
N GLU A 19 18.93 7.27 -7.11
CA GLU A 19 19.75 6.30 -7.83
C GLU A 19 19.68 4.91 -7.20
N THR A 20 19.64 4.83 -5.86
CA THR A 20 19.51 3.57 -5.15
C THR A 20 18.20 2.90 -5.50
N LEU A 21 17.08 3.62 -5.50
CA LEU A 21 15.78 3.07 -5.87
C LEU A 21 15.76 2.56 -7.32
N ARG A 22 16.26 3.36 -8.28
CA ARG A 22 16.36 2.95 -9.69
C ARG A 22 17.20 1.69 -9.87
N ASN A 23 18.30 1.58 -9.15
CA ASN A 23 19.19 0.42 -9.22
C ASN A 23 18.52 -0.85 -8.66
N LYS A 24 17.71 -0.75 -7.58
CA LYS A 24 16.96 -1.88 -7.03
C LYS A 24 16.03 -2.52 -8.09
N ILE A 25 15.31 -1.72 -8.84
CA ILE A 25 14.45 -2.22 -9.91
C ILE A 25 15.27 -2.73 -11.10
N ARG A 26 16.22 -1.91 -11.63
CA ARG A 26 16.91 -2.20 -12.88
C ARG A 26 17.94 -3.33 -12.78
N LYS A 27 18.60 -3.50 -11.64
CA LYS A 27 19.73 -4.43 -11.47
C LYS A 27 19.43 -5.59 -10.54
N GLU A 28 18.54 -5.42 -9.59
CA GLU A 28 18.24 -6.44 -8.57
C GLU A 28 16.85 -7.09 -8.75
N ASN A 29 16.13 -6.75 -9.84
CA ASN A 29 14.83 -7.29 -10.21
C ASN A 29 13.75 -7.17 -9.10
N TYR A 30 13.73 -6.08 -8.35
CA TYR A 30 12.63 -5.80 -7.44
C TYR A 30 11.38 -5.46 -8.26
N ALA A 31 10.22 -6.02 -7.88
CA ALA A 31 8.96 -5.85 -8.60
C ALA A 31 8.25 -4.52 -8.29
N GLY A 32 8.70 -3.78 -7.27
CA GLY A 32 8.08 -2.52 -6.86
C GLY A 32 8.68 -1.96 -5.57
N PHE A 33 8.07 -0.92 -5.05
CA PHE A 33 8.45 -0.29 -3.79
C PHE A 33 7.37 -0.44 -2.73
N LYS A 34 7.75 -0.38 -1.44
CA LYS A 34 6.81 -0.29 -0.32
C LYS A 34 7.18 0.83 0.64
N SER A 35 6.21 1.63 1.07
CA SER A 35 6.34 2.63 2.13
C SER A 35 5.56 2.22 3.37
N ILE A 36 6.22 2.39 4.52
CA ILE A 36 5.61 2.25 5.86
C ILE A 36 5.49 3.61 6.56
N ILE A 37 5.39 4.70 5.81
CA ILE A 37 5.32 6.06 6.34
C ILE A 37 4.15 6.25 7.32
N ALA A 38 3.08 5.47 7.17
CA ALA A 38 1.94 5.43 8.09
C ALA A 38 2.36 5.22 9.56
N TYR A 39 3.40 4.40 9.81
CA TYR A 39 3.97 4.16 11.14
C TYR A 39 4.83 5.31 11.66
N ARG A 40 5.23 6.22 10.80
CA ARG A 40 6.16 7.31 11.12
C ARG A 40 5.42 8.63 11.26
N THR A 41 5.19 9.30 10.15
CA THR A 41 4.62 10.64 10.10
C THR A 41 3.19 10.68 9.57
N GLY A 42 2.64 9.51 9.19
CA GLY A 42 1.27 9.35 8.71
C GLY A 42 1.11 9.61 7.22
N LEU A 43 -0.12 9.45 6.72
CA LEU A 43 -0.45 9.50 5.29
C LEU A 43 -0.87 10.88 4.77
N LYS A 44 -0.90 11.90 5.63
CA LYS A 44 -1.12 13.29 5.19
C LYS A 44 0.19 13.86 4.64
N ILE A 45 0.53 13.44 3.42
CA ILE A 45 1.78 13.75 2.75
C ILE A 45 1.79 15.16 2.16
N ILE A 46 2.92 15.86 2.32
CA ILE A 46 3.16 17.19 1.75
C ILE A 46 4.46 17.15 0.94
N CYS A 47 4.35 17.17 -0.39
CA CYS A 47 5.49 17.21 -1.29
C CYS A 47 6.10 18.63 -1.33
N ASN A 48 6.98 18.94 -0.40
CA ASN A 48 7.60 20.27 -0.31
C ASN A 48 9.10 20.15 0.00
N GLU A 49 9.94 20.64 -0.91
CA GLU A 49 11.41 20.55 -0.80
C GLU A 49 11.96 21.46 0.31
N ASP A 50 11.41 22.66 0.51
CA ASP A 50 11.90 23.58 1.55
C ASP A 50 11.68 23.00 2.94
N LEU A 51 10.53 22.36 3.19
CA LEU A 51 10.27 21.63 4.42
C LEU A 51 11.24 20.46 4.59
N ALA A 52 11.53 19.75 3.52
CA ALA A 52 12.47 18.64 3.55
C ALA A 52 13.90 19.08 3.85
N ARG A 53 14.35 20.20 3.28
CA ARG A 53 15.67 20.78 3.55
C ARG A 53 15.80 21.23 5.01
N ASN A 54 14.78 21.89 5.54
CA ASN A 54 14.77 22.32 6.94
C ASN A 54 14.85 21.13 7.89
N ASP A 55 14.07 20.06 7.65
CA ASP A 55 14.10 18.86 8.46
C ASP A 55 15.44 18.11 8.36
N PHE A 56 16.08 18.10 7.18
CA PHE A 56 17.34 17.40 6.94
C PHE A 56 18.52 18.06 7.67
N LEU A 57 18.43 19.36 7.94
CA LEU A 57 19.45 20.12 8.64
C LEU A 57 19.28 20.04 10.17
N ASP A 58 18.18 19.46 10.67
CA ASP A 58 17.94 19.30 12.09
C ASP A 58 18.82 18.17 12.66
N GLU A 59 19.79 18.53 13.51
CA GLU A 59 20.69 17.59 14.18
C GLU A 59 19.95 16.60 15.11
N GLU A 60 18.71 16.93 15.53
CA GLU A 60 17.85 16.06 16.34
C GLU A 60 16.99 15.11 15.49
N MET A 61 17.21 14.99 14.18
CA MET A 61 16.44 14.13 13.31
C MET A 61 16.55 12.67 13.72
N GLU A 62 15.48 12.09 14.22
CA GLU A 62 15.37 10.67 14.54
C GLU A 62 14.83 9.88 13.36
N TRP A 63 15.67 9.05 12.71
CA TRP A 63 15.25 8.24 11.57
C TRP A 63 14.06 7.30 11.88
N PHE A 64 14.03 6.70 13.06
CA PHE A 64 12.94 5.81 13.48
C PHE A 64 11.80 6.52 14.20
N GLY A 65 11.96 7.79 14.56
CA GLY A 65 10.95 8.59 15.24
C GLY A 65 9.87 9.16 14.32
N ARG A 66 9.05 10.03 14.89
CA ARG A 66 8.00 10.79 14.18
C ARG A 66 8.45 12.17 13.73
N LYS A 67 9.69 12.52 13.97
CA LYS A 67 10.34 13.74 13.51
C LYS A 67 10.65 13.67 12.01
N ALA A 68 11.07 14.76 11.44
CA ALA A 68 11.44 14.88 10.02
C ALA A 68 10.29 14.56 9.05
N LYS A 69 9.10 15.07 9.33
CA LYS A 69 7.93 14.84 8.48
C LYS A 69 8.13 15.36 7.06
N GLY A 70 8.62 16.57 6.89
CA GLY A 70 8.85 17.18 5.59
C GLY A 70 9.83 16.36 4.74
N PHE A 71 10.95 15.91 5.33
CA PHE A 71 11.93 15.07 4.63
C PHE A 71 11.34 13.70 4.22
N ARG A 72 10.61 13.04 5.12
CA ARG A 72 9.96 11.75 4.83
C ARG A 72 8.90 11.86 3.73
N ASP A 73 8.07 12.89 3.82
CA ASP A 73 7.04 13.18 2.83
C ASP A 73 7.67 13.44 1.45
N TYR A 74 8.77 14.19 1.41
CA TYR A 74 9.51 14.47 0.17
C TYR A 74 10.08 13.19 -0.46
N LEU A 75 10.73 12.34 0.34
CA LEU A 75 11.24 11.04 -0.16
C LEU A 75 10.10 10.12 -0.62
N PHE A 76 8.94 10.17 0.04
CA PHE A 76 7.74 9.45 -0.42
C PHE A 76 7.32 9.94 -1.81
N CYS A 77 7.25 11.25 -2.03
CA CYS A 77 6.90 11.82 -3.32
C CYS A 77 7.92 11.46 -4.41
N LYS A 78 9.22 11.51 -4.08
CA LYS A 78 10.28 11.04 -4.98
C LYS A 78 10.14 9.56 -5.33
N THR A 79 9.76 8.72 -4.37
CA THR A 79 9.49 7.30 -4.64
C THR A 79 8.31 7.11 -5.58
N MET A 80 7.23 7.92 -5.44
CA MET A 80 6.10 7.89 -6.37
C MET A 80 6.53 8.27 -7.80
N GLU A 81 7.34 9.33 -7.95
CA GLU A 81 7.86 9.78 -9.25
C GLU A 81 8.68 8.66 -9.93
N ILE A 82 9.59 8.02 -9.18
CA ILE A 82 10.43 6.93 -9.68
C ILE A 82 9.62 5.67 -10.00
N ALA A 83 8.63 5.33 -9.17
CA ALA A 83 7.74 4.19 -9.43
C ALA A 83 6.97 4.38 -10.75
N LYS A 84 6.48 5.60 -11.01
CA LYS A 84 5.85 5.96 -12.29
C LYS A 84 6.84 5.90 -13.45
N GLU A 85 8.06 6.47 -13.29
CA GLU A 85 9.13 6.44 -14.32
C GLU A 85 9.46 5.01 -14.76
N LEU A 86 9.51 4.08 -13.79
CA LEU A 86 9.91 2.69 -14.00
C LEU A 86 8.72 1.75 -14.29
N ASP A 87 7.51 2.27 -14.31
CA ASP A 87 6.24 1.55 -14.47
C ASP A 87 6.05 0.38 -13.47
N VAL A 88 6.53 0.57 -12.23
CA VAL A 88 6.38 -0.43 -11.16
C VAL A 88 5.38 0.03 -10.10
N PRO A 89 4.69 -0.90 -9.41
CA PRO A 89 3.76 -0.54 -8.35
C PRO A 89 4.46 0.01 -7.10
N PHE A 90 3.81 0.95 -6.46
CA PHE A 90 4.20 1.49 -5.17
C PHE A 90 3.17 1.12 -4.10
N GLN A 91 3.53 0.20 -3.23
CA GLN A 91 2.73 -0.20 -2.08
C GLN A 91 2.82 0.84 -0.97
N VAL A 92 1.69 1.18 -0.38
CA VAL A 92 1.61 2.08 0.78
C VAL A 92 0.84 1.38 1.89
N HIS A 93 1.49 1.21 3.05
CA HIS A 93 0.81 0.70 4.24
C HIS A 93 -0.30 1.67 4.65
N THR A 94 -1.52 1.16 4.83
CA THR A 94 -2.72 1.91 5.19
C THR A 94 -3.53 1.19 6.26
N GLY A 95 -4.24 1.93 7.11
CA GLY A 95 -5.12 1.36 8.13
C GLY A 95 -4.39 0.73 9.31
N ALA A 96 -4.87 -0.43 9.73
CA ALA A 96 -4.37 -1.16 10.90
C ALA A 96 -2.94 -1.68 10.72
N GLY A 97 -2.25 -1.90 11.82
CA GLY A 97 -0.89 -2.41 11.90
C GLY A 97 -0.57 -2.78 13.34
N ASP A 98 0.73 -2.83 13.68
CA ASP A 98 1.20 -3.10 15.02
C ASP A 98 1.00 -1.90 15.96
N ARG A 99 1.43 -2.06 17.22
CA ARG A 99 1.26 -1.07 18.30
C ARG A 99 1.78 0.33 17.99
N ASP A 100 2.70 0.47 17.03
CA ASP A 100 3.32 1.75 16.68
C ASP A 100 2.45 2.57 15.71
N ILE A 101 1.40 1.96 15.11
CA ILE A 101 0.49 2.67 14.22
C ILE A 101 -0.37 3.69 15.00
N LYS A 102 -0.53 4.88 14.43
CA LYS A 102 -1.58 5.82 14.81
C LYS A 102 -2.70 5.72 13.80
N LEU A 103 -3.78 5.06 14.17
CA LEU A 103 -4.86 4.70 13.26
C LEU A 103 -5.44 5.92 12.56
N GLU A 104 -5.60 7.03 13.28
CA GLU A 104 -6.06 8.31 12.74
C GLU A 104 -5.13 8.91 11.67
N LEU A 105 -3.83 8.55 11.67
CA LEU A 105 -2.84 9.02 10.71
C LEU A 105 -2.64 8.05 9.53
N SER A 106 -3.18 6.83 9.62
CA SER A 106 -3.04 5.79 8.59
C SER A 106 -4.25 5.70 7.65
N ARG A 107 -5.11 6.69 7.67
CA ARG A 107 -6.35 6.79 6.91
C ARG A 107 -6.06 6.93 5.41
N PRO A 108 -6.54 6.04 4.54
CA PRO A 108 -6.23 6.06 3.09
C PRO A 108 -6.65 7.35 2.40
N SER A 109 -7.79 7.93 2.79
CA SER A 109 -8.33 9.16 2.20
C SER A 109 -7.41 10.38 2.32
N TYR A 110 -6.41 10.37 3.19
CA TYR A 110 -5.37 11.40 3.22
C TYR A 110 -4.50 11.44 1.95
N LEU A 111 -4.45 10.34 1.20
CA LEU A 111 -3.71 10.26 -0.07
C LEU A 111 -4.51 10.77 -1.27
N THR A 112 -5.79 11.17 -1.11
CA THR A 112 -6.69 11.50 -2.22
C THR A 112 -6.13 12.57 -3.15
N ASP A 113 -5.57 13.66 -2.63
CA ASP A 113 -5.03 14.74 -3.46
C ASP A 113 -3.74 14.34 -4.20
N LEU A 114 -2.96 13.42 -3.63
CA LEU A 114 -1.79 12.86 -4.29
C LEU A 114 -2.19 11.93 -5.44
N VAL A 115 -3.07 10.95 -5.17
CA VAL A 115 -3.47 9.96 -6.17
C VAL A 115 -4.28 10.57 -7.32
N ARG A 116 -4.98 11.68 -7.08
CA ARG A 116 -5.70 12.43 -8.12
C ARG A 116 -4.77 12.92 -9.24
N LYS A 117 -3.53 13.22 -8.91
CA LYS A 117 -2.51 13.75 -9.84
C LYS A 117 -1.51 12.68 -10.28
N TYR A 118 -1.57 11.51 -9.65
CA TYR A 118 -0.63 10.44 -9.88
C TYR A 118 -1.14 9.47 -10.95
N GLU A 119 -0.38 9.30 -12.00
CA GLU A 119 -0.70 8.40 -13.13
C GLU A 119 0.08 7.09 -13.09
N GLY A 120 0.69 6.74 -11.95
CA GLY A 120 1.40 5.47 -11.75
C GLY A 120 0.49 4.41 -11.13
N LYS A 121 1.10 3.37 -10.53
CA LYS A 121 0.41 2.26 -9.87
C LYS A 121 0.62 2.35 -8.36
N ILE A 122 -0.40 2.66 -7.58
CA ILE A 122 -0.34 2.71 -6.12
C ILE A 122 -1.22 1.61 -5.53
N VAL A 123 -0.67 0.83 -4.60
CA VAL A 123 -1.40 -0.23 -3.91
C VAL A 123 -1.63 0.17 -2.46
N LEU A 124 -2.89 0.34 -2.07
CA LEU A 124 -3.27 0.56 -0.68
C LEU A 124 -3.31 -0.79 0.03
N VAL A 125 -2.28 -1.05 0.84
CA VAL A 125 -2.06 -2.34 1.51
C VAL A 125 -3.07 -2.50 2.65
N HIS A 126 -3.56 -3.73 2.87
CA HIS A 126 -4.58 -4.12 3.85
C HIS A 126 -5.98 -3.55 3.54
N ALA A 127 -6.21 -3.10 2.29
CA ALA A 127 -7.39 -2.34 1.90
C ALA A 127 -7.69 -1.18 2.87
N GLY A 128 -6.69 -0.72 3.63
CA GLY A 128 -6.84 0.32 4.63
C GLY A 128 -7.68 -0.06 5.85
N PHE A 129 -7.92 -1.35 6.13
CA PHE A 129 -8.75 -1.77 7.26
C PHE A 129 -8.37 -1.03 8.56
N PRO A 130 -9.32 -0.48 9.33
CA PRO A 130 -10.78 -0.58 9.22
C PRO A 130 -11.43 0.45 8.26
N TYR A 131 -10.66 1.26 7.52
CA TYR A 131 -11.16 2.25 6.55
C TYR A 131 -11.34 1.68 5.13
N HIS A 132 -11.60 0.38 5.00
CA HIS A 132 -11.64 -0.33 3.73
C HIS A 132 -12.67 0.21 2.73
N ARG A 133 -13.79 0.77 3.21
CA ARG A 133 -14.77 1.45 2.34
C ARG A 133 -14.19 2.68 1.66
N GLU A 134 -13.34 3.44 2.36
CA GLU A 134 -12.64 4.61 1.77
C GLU A 134 -11.66 4.14 0.69
N SER A 135 -10.85 3.12 0.99
CA SER A 135 -9.91 2.53 0.04
C SER A 135 -10.61 1.98 -1.20
N ALA A 136 -11.70 1.24 -1.00
CA ALA A 136 -12.48 0.67 -2.10
C ALA A 136 -13.07 1.77 -2.99
N TRP A 137 -13.58 2.84 -2.39
CA TRP A 137 -14.09 3.99 -3.14
C TRP A 137 -12.97 4.74 -3.86
N MET A 138 -11.78 4.86 -3.28
CA MET A 138 -10.61 5.41 -3.96
C MET A 138 -10.20 4.57 -5.17
N ALA A 139 -10.20 3.24 -5.06
CA ALA A 139 -9.92 2.35 -6.18
C ALA A 139 -10.97 2.44 -7.29
N TYR A 140 -12.23 2.71 -6.95
CA TYR A 140 -13.29 3.00 -7.92
C TYR A 140 -13.05 4.33 -8.65
N LEU A 141 -12.69 5.39 -7.92
CA LEU A 141 -12.54 6.74 -8.49
C LEU A 141 -11.24 6.93 -9.29
N PHE A 142 -10.14 6.31 -8.86
CA PHE A 142 -8.81 6.58 -9.40
C PHE A 142 -8.25 5.37 -10.16
N PRO A 143 -7.97 5.49 -11.46
CA PRO A 143 -7.38 4.40 -12.25
C PRO A 143 -6.06 3.87 -11.69
N SER A 144 -5.27 4.75 -11.06
CA SER A 144 -3.96 4.45 -10.46
C SER A 144 -4.02 3.65 -9.15
N VAL A 145 -5.20 3.52 -8.49
CA VAL A 145 -5.31 2.91 -7.16
C VAL A 145 -5.74 1.46 -7.26
N TYR A 146 -4.96 0.60 -6.60
CA TYR A 146 -5.16 -0.84 -6.41
C TYR A 146 -5.23 -1.16 -4.92
N LEU A 147 -5.78 -2.33 -4.58
CA LEU A 147 -5.95 -2.78 -3.19
C LEU A 147 -5.37 -4.17 -3.01
N ASP A 148 -4.77 -4.43 -1.86
CA ASP A 148 -4.63 -5.79 -1.37
C ASP A 148 -5.42 -5.97 -0.07
N VAL A 149 -6.01 -7.14 0.13
CA VAL A 149 -6.79 -7.48 1.32
C VAL A 149 -5.99 -8.31 2.33
N SER A 150 -4.67 -8.11 2.36
CA SER A 150 -3.77 -8.77 3.32
C SER A 150 -4.06 -8.35 4.76
N GLN A 151 -3.52 -9.10 5.72
CA GLN A 151 -3.66 -8.89 7.16
C GLN A 151 -5.08 -9.03 7.71
N VAL A 152 -6.11 -8.69 6.95
CA VAL A 152 -7.50 -8.70 7.42
C VAL A 152 -7.94 -10.09 7.89
N PHE A 153 -7.60 -11.16 7.12
CA PHE A 153 -8.10 -12.51 7.40
C PHE A 153 -7.56 -13.12 8.70
N PRO A 154 -6.24 -13.10 9.00
CA PRO A 154 -5.74 -13.70 10.22
C PRO A 154 -6.08 -12.88 11.48
N PHE A 155 -6.25 -11.54 11.36
CA PHE A 155 -6.43 -10.67 12.53
C PHE A 155 -7.85 -10.21 12.77
N ALA A 156 -8.67 -10.07 11.73
CA ALA A 156 -10.08 -9.71 11.86
C ALA A 156 -11.04 -10.91 11.73
N THR A 157 -10.51 -12.11 11.47
CA THR A 157 -11.21 -13.40 11.40
C THR A 157 -12.53 -13.34 10.63
N THR A 158 -13.68 -13.48 11.30
CA THR A 158 -15.03 -13.48 10.68
C THR A 158 -15.38 -12.15 10.01
N ALA A 159 -14.95 -11.01 10.57
CA ALA A 159 -15.13 -9.70 9.95
C ALA A 159 -14.40 -9.58 8.60
N GLY A 160 -13.36 -10.41 8.37
CA GLY A 160 -12.66 -10.46 7.08
C GLY A 160 -13.56 -10.83 5.90
N LYS A 161 -14.61 -11.63 6.11
CA LYS A 161 -15.61 -11.92 5.08
C LYS A 161 -16.38 -10.67 4.67
N ASP A 162 -16.84 -9.88 5.63
CA ASP A 162 -17.62 -8.67 5.37
C ASP A 162 -16.75 -7.61 4.70
N VAL A 163 -15.50 -7.45 5.14
CA VAL A 163 -14.52 -6.57 4.50
C VAL A 163 -14.31 -6.96 3.03
N LEU A 164 -14.08 -8.26 2.75
CA LEU A 164 -13.89 -8.74 1.38
C LEU A 164 -15.13 -8.48 0.51
N ARG A 165 -16.33 -8.77 1.04
CA ARG A 165 -17.60 -8.50 0.35
C ARG A 165 -17.73 -7.03 -0.02
N GLU A 166 -17.54 -6.13 0.94
CA GLU A 166 -17.67 -4.69 0.72
C GLU A 166 -16.63 -4.17 -0.28
N VAL A 167 -15.38 -4.62 -0.17
CA VAL A 167 -14.31 -4.24 -1.10
C VAL A 167 -14.65 -4.67 -2.52
N LEU A 168 -15.10 -5.91 -2.73
CA LEU A 168 -15.43 -6.43 -4.07
C LEU A 168 -16.70 -5.81 -4.68
N GLN A 169 -17.65 -5.37 -3.84
CA GLN A 169 -18.86 -4.69 -4.32
C GLN A 169 -18.65 -3.20 -4.64
N ILE A 170 -17.67 -2.56 -4.02
CA ILE A 170 -17.40 -1.12 -4.19
C ILE A 170 -16.35 -0.88 -5.27
N SER A 171 -15.24 -1.63 -5.24
CA SER A 171 -14.10 -1.41 -6.15
C SER A 171 -14.17 -2.29 -7.41
N PRO A 172 -13.52 -1.87 -8.52
CA PRO A 172 -13.35 -2.76 -9.66
C PRO A 172 -12.60 -4.04 -9.27
N ILE A 173 -13.16 -5.21 -9.56
CA ILE A 173 -12.62 -6.51 -9.14
C ILE A 173 -11.18 -6.72 -9.63
N ASN A 174 -10.85 -6.24 -10.83
CA ASN A 174 -9.51 -6.33 -11.41
C ASN A 174 -8.44 -5.47 -10.71
N LYS A 175 -8.81 -4.77 -9.65
CA LYS A 175 -7.89 -3.96 -8.83
C LYS A 175 -7.69 -4.51 -7.43
N VAL A 176 -8.36 -5.61 -7.08
CA VAL A 176 -8.28 -6.24 -5.75
C VAL A 176 -7.40 -7.46 -5.81
N MET A 177 -6.47 -7.58 -4.87
CA MET A 177 -5.50 -8.68 -4.80
C MET A 177 -5.50 -9.30 -3.41
N TYR A 178 -5.22 -10.60 -3.36
CA TYR A 178 -4.94 -11.29 -2.10
C TYR A 178 -3.46 -11.14 -1.73
N GLY A 179 -3.21 -10.98 -0.42
CA GLY A 179 -1.91 -11.11 0.23
C GLY A 179 -2.10 -11.68 1.64
N SER A 180 -1.10 -12.29 2.23
CA SER A 180 -1.15 -12.78 3.62
C SER A 180 -0.63 -11.77 4.63
N ASP A 181 0.35 -10.96 4.23
CA ASP A 181 1.15 -10.10 5.10
C ASP A 181 1.74 -10.88 6.30
N THR A 182 2.25 -12.08 6.00
CA THR A 182 2.83 -12.96 7.02
C THR A 182 4.15 -12.41 7.48
N PHE A 183 4.31 -12.33 8.81
CA PHE A 183 5.54 -11.95 9.47
C PHE A 183 5.87 -12.97 10.56
N GLU A 184 7.10 -13.46 10.58
CA GLU A 184 7.70 -14.41 11.53
C GLU A 184 7.06 -15.80 11.59
N LEU A 185 5.73 -15.94 11.67
CA LEU A 185 5.02 -17.19 11.92
C LEU A 185 4.38 -17.75 10.64
N PRO A 186 4.85 -18.86 10.07
CA PRO A 186 4.27 -19.45 8.86
C PRO A 186 2.80 -19.88 9.03
N GLU A 187 2.37 -20.15 10.26
CA GLU A 187 0.98 -20.46 10.59
C GLU A 187 0.02 -19.32 10.23
N ILE A 188 0.48 -18.07 10.33
CA ILE A 188 -0.31 -16.90 9.92
C ILE A 188 -0.59 -16.94 8.42
N ALA A 189 0.41 -17.31 7.58
CA ALA A 189 0.20 -17.48 6.13
C ALA A 189 -0.84 -18.57 5.85
N TRP A 190 -0.72 -19.71 6.55
CA TRP A 190 -1.65 -20.83 6.39
C TRP A 190 -3.09 -20.45 6.79
N VAL A 191 -3.27 -19.82 7.95
CA VAL A 191 -4.59 -19.34 8.41
C VAL A 191 -5.16 -18.30 7.45
N SER A 192 -4.35 -17.32 7.04
CA SER A 192 -4.74 -16.30 6.08
C SER A 192 -5.25 -16.91 4.76
N ALA A 193 -4.47 -17.81 4.17
CA ALA A 193 -4.83 -18.49 2.93
C ALA A 193 -6.10 -19.36 3.08
N LYS A 194 -6.25 -20.05 4.21
CA LYS A 194 -7.42 -20.88 4.50
C LYS A 194 -8.69 -20.04 4.63
N LEU A 195 -8.62 -18.93 5.37
CA LEU A 195 -9.76 -18.03 5.54
C LEU A 195 -10.09 -17.30 4.25
N PHE A 196 -9.07 -16.81 3.53
CA PHE A 196 -9.29 -16.17 2.23
C PHE A 196 -10.01 -17.10 1.26
N ARG A 197 -9.51 -18.33 1.06
CA ARG A 197 -10.17 -19.30 0.14
C ARG A 197 -11.62 -19.54 0.52
N LYS A 198 -11.91 -19.69 1.80
CA LYS A 198 -13.29 -19.86 2.29
C LYS A 198 -14.13 -18.65 1.94
N TYR A 199 -13.67 -17.46 2.31
CA TYR A 199 -14.47 -16.24 2.20
C TYR A 199 -14.61 -15.76 0.75
N ILE A 200 -13.58 -15.87 -0.08
CA ILE A 200 -13.70 -15.50 -1.50
C ILE A 200 -14.71 -16.40 -2.22
N THR A 201 -14.73 -17.72 -1.91
CA THR A 201 -15.72 -18.64 -2.48
C THR A 201 -17.13 -18.25 -2.05
N GLU A 202 -17.37 -18.07 -0.74
CA GLU A 202 -18.68 -17.71 -0.22
C GLU A 202 -19.18 -16.36 -0.75
N VAL A 203 -18.30 -15.35 -0.84
CA VAL A 203 -18.67 -14.02 -1.36
C VAL A 203 -18.92 -14.05 -2.87
N ALA A 204 -18.11 -14.77 -3.64
CA ALA A 204 -18.31 -14.89 -5.08
C ALA A 204 -19.59 -15.69 -5.40
N GLU A 205 -19.92 -16.74 -4.63
CA GLU A 205 -21.20 -17.46 -4.75
C GLU A 205 -22.41 -16.57 -4.42
N GLU A 206 -22.29 -15.71 -3.42
CA GLU A 206 -23.31 -14.72 -3.07
C GLU A 206 -23.52 -13.72 -4.22
N MET A 207 -22.42 -13.17 -4.76
CA MET A 207 -22.47 -12.20 -5.86
C MET A 207 -23.01 -12.82 -7.17
N GLU A 208 -22.67 -14.06 -7.47
CA GLU A 208 -23.21 -14.79 -8.65
C GLU A 208 -24.72 -15.05 -8.49
N ARG A 209 -25.16 -15.49 -7.32
CA ARG A 209 -26.58 -15.70 -7.02
C ARG A 209 -27.43 -14.41 -7.11
N GLU A 210 -26.82 -13.27 -6.77
CA GLU A 210 -27.42 -11.95 -6.85
C GLU A 210 -27.27 -11.30 -8.24
N GLU A 211 -26.75 -12.03 -9.21
CA GLU A 211 -26.52 -11.57 -10.59
C GLU A 211 -25.61 -10.33 -10.69
N ILE A 212 -24.71 -10.12 -9.71
CA ILE A 212 -23.72 -9.05 -9.69
C ILE A 212 -22.53 -9.42 -10.59
N ILE A 213 -22.22 -10.70 -10.68
CA ILE A 213 -21.18 -11.28 -11.54
C ILE A 213 -21.73 -12.48 -12.29
N ASP A 214 -21.16 -12.77 -13.46
CA ASP A 214 -21.56 -13.89 -14.33
C ASP A 214 -20.80 -15.21 -14.04
N ASP A 215 -19.63 -15.12 -13.40
CA ASP A 215 -18.69 -16.26 -13.26
C ASP A 215 -17.86 -16.09 -11.97
N LYS A 216 -18.21 -16.84 -10.94
CA LYS A 216 -17.52 -16.82 -9.64
C LYS A 216 -16.09 -17.33 -9.72
N GLU A 217 -15.82 -18.38 -10.54
CA GLU A 217 -14.49 -18.97 -10.64
C GLU A 217 -13.49 -17.98 -11.26
N LYS A 218 -13.95 -17.19 -12.22
CA LYS A 218 -13.17 -16.11 -12.80
C LYS A 218 -12.83 -15.04 -11.76
N VAL A 219 -13.79 -14.62 -10.94
CA VAL A 219 -13.56 -13.63 -9.88
C VAL A 219 -12.58 -14.15 -8.84
N ILE A 220 -12.75 -15.40 -8.39
CA ILE A 220 -11.84 -16.05 -7.43
C ILE A 220 -10.42 -16.06 -7.99
N LYS A 221 -10.22 -16.48 -9.23
CA LYS A 221 -8.91 -16.55 -9.90
C LYS A 221 -8.28 -15.16 -10.05
N MET A 222 -9.07 -14.17 -10.46
CA MET A 222 -8.59 -12.79 -10.59
C MET A 222 -8.02 -12.26 -9.27
N VAL A 223 -8.77 -12.37 -8.18
CA VAL A 223 -8.38 -11.82 -6.87
C VAL A 223 -7.24 -12.63 -6.24
N ALA A 224 -7.25 -13.95 -6.40
CA ALA A 224 -6.24 -14.83 -5.80
C ALA A 224 -4.86 -14.74 -6.49
N GLU A 225 -4.82 -14.49 -7.79
CA GLU A 225 -3.60 -14.67 -8.61
C GLU A 225 -3.44 -13.63 -9.72
N GLU A 226 -4.43 -13.55 -10.65
CA GLU A 226 -4.23 -12.87 -11.93
C GLU A 226 -3.98 -11.36 -11.78
N ASN A 227 -4.68 -10.70 -10.85
CA ASN A 227 -4.55 -9.25 -10.68
C ASN A 227 -3.14 -8.89 -10.20
N ALA A 228 -2.58 -9.66 -9.25
CA ALA A 228 -1.21 -9.46 -8.80
C ALA A 228 -0.20 -9.75 -9.94
N SER A 229 -0.35 -10.87 -10.65
CA SER A 229 0.53 -11.24 -11.76
C SER A 229 0.52 -10.26 -12.93
N LYS A 230 -0.55 -9.48 -13.09
CA LYS A 230 -0.64 -8.43 -14.13
C LYS A 230 -0.08 -7.10 -13.65
N LEU A 231 -0.05 -6.88 -12.34
CA LEU A 231 0.39 -5.61 -11.77
C LEU A 231 1.90 -5.58 -11.54
N TYR A 232 2.47 -6.71 -11.09
CA TYR A 232 3.89 -6.92 -10.78
C TYR A 232 4.61 -7.68 -11.88
#